data_09c21b103b4d5798d7d512e65797699b
#
_entry.id   09c21b103b4d5798d7d512e65797699b
#
_cell.length_a   1.000
_cell.length_b   1.000
_cell.length_c   1.000
_cell.angle_alpha   90.00
_cell.angle_beta   90.00
_cell.angle_gamma   90.00
#
_symmetry.space_group_name_H-M   'P 1'
#
loop_
_entity.id
_entity.type
_entity.pdbx_description
1 polymer ?
#
loop_
_entity_poly.entity_id
_entity_poly.type
_entity_poly.pdbx_seq_one_letter_code
_entity_poly.pdbx_strand_id
1 'polypeptide(L)'
;MAEGPSEAAGTILARGVEMSAGPPDTETVETGASSVVRRGWPAAIRGALLAALSVAALGQVVAFLALLAGGLGDASAGQAARYGWALFYAFHHVGMAFRSPNLRLPAHAEQVLAWAGGYAVDAVVAFALLSGTALAALMLTRAGRSIGETVGGPELRRGIHGAKVAVPYAVLSSIASWGLTLRLALPDAAPLSGHPSHLAAFFWPLGIGVAFGAIGGIRSTGEAVWTSPWIWETETWPRRWRGAVRGGLWMLGLGLSLSLVGLGILAIVDADRTASIVDAAFHPGMGTGFAVILLGVLALPNAAAWTLVPAMGGCLEVGGGAGSSLPPYCFLSYQSFFGHRLPDTFNSAWGYPELGPPPRGFLLFLLIPAISVLAGGVLAARWGEVRGRLEGALVGAMAGTVFAVALTALLILALVTARFHGPLSYVATGYFRYGPYPPYGLELGLVWGAVGGAIGGLLGGIRTRRSRSVHRAVMPS
;
A
#
# COMPACT_ATOMS: atom_id res chain seq x y z
N MET A 1 -61.28 54.58 27.41
CA MET A 1 -60.49 55.71 26.92
C MET A 1 -59.45 55.14 26.07
N ALA A 2 -59.62 55.36 24.79
CA ALA A 2 -58.76 54.88 23.74
C ALA A 2 -57.66 55.90 23.47
N GLU A 3 -56.47 55.44 23.14
CA GLU A 3 -55.58 56.19 22.28
C GLU A 3 -54.73 55.18 21.44
N GLY A 4 -54.79 55.36 20.14
CA GLY A 4 -54.32 54.44 19.13
C GLY A 4 -52.85 54.72 18.73
N PRO A 5 -52.24 53.83 17.90
CA PRO A 5 -50.91 53.93 17.47
C PRO A 5 -50.71 54.76 16.17
N SER A 6 -49.71 55.57 16.18
CA SER A 6 -49.21 56.43 15.10
C SER A 6 -48.53 55.63 13.98
N GLU A 7 -49.05 55.79 12.77
CA GLU A 7 -48.39 55.41 11.51
C GLU A 7 -47.12 56.26 11.28
N ALA A 8 -46.01 55.58 11.01
CA ALA A 8 -44.85 56.16 10.41
C ALA A 8 -44.56 55.46 9.07
N ALA A 9 -45.08 56.04 7.98
CA ALA A 9 -44.81 55.64 6.62
C ALA A 9 -43.38 56.05 6.23
N GLY A 10 -42.51 55.09 6.11
CA GLY A 10 -41.14 55.26 5.54
C GLY A 10 -41.11 54.96 4.04
N THR A 11 -41.00 56.02 3.25
CA THR A 11 -40.86 55.98 1.79
C THR A 11 -39.53 55.37 1.39
N ILE A 12 -39.57 54.17 0.82
CA ILE A 12 -38.40 53.55 0.21
C ILE A 12 -38.32 54.00 -1.24
N LEU A 13 -37.33 54.87 -1.51
CA LEU A 13 -36.89 55.25 -2.86
C LEU A 13 -36.34 54.06 -3.58
N ALA A 14 -37.09 53.53 -4.59
CA ALA A 14 -36.61 52.58 -5.57
C ALA A 14 -35.57 53.25 -6.48
N ARG A 15 -34.26 53.02 -6.21
CA ARG A 15 -33.19 53.26 -7.19
C ARG A 15 -33.23 52.16 -8.22
N GLY A 16 -33.70 52.47 -9.44
CA GLY A 16 -33.54 51.61 -10.62
C GLY A 16 -32.05 51.45 -10.94
N VAL A 17 -31.60 50.23 -10.78
CA VAL A 17 -30.32 49.76 -11.36
C VAL A 17 -30.60 49.35 -12.78
N GLU A 18 -30.35 50.20 -13.75
CA GLU A 18 -30.28 49.78 -15.16
C GLU A 18 -29.12 48.76 -15.31
N MET A 19 -29.49 47.47 -15.36
CA MET A 19 -28.58 46.43 -15.82
C MET A 19 -28.42 46.53 -17.33
N SER A 20 -27.38 47.21 -17.75
CA SER A 20 -26.88 47.11 -19.12
C SER A 20 -26.43 45.67 -19.39
N ALA A 21 -27.33 44.84 -19.94
CA ALA A 21 -27.01 43.54 -20.46
C ALA A 21 -26.26 43.70 -21.79
N GLY A 22 -24.94 43.92 -21.71
CA GLY A 22 -24.07 43.68 -22.84
C GLY A 22 -24.09 42.20 -23.23
N PRO A 23 -24.00 41.86 -24.53
CA PRO A 23 -23.98 40.47 -24.95
C PRO A 23 -22.80 39.76 -24.25
N PRO A 24 -22.98 38.52 -23.73
CA PRO A 24 -21.91 37.80 -23.11
C PRO A 24 -20.77 37.57 -24.11
N ASP A 25 -19.60 38.11 -23.80
CA ASP A 25 -18.39 37.88 -24.56
C ASP A 25 -18.06 36.40 -24.64
N THR A 26 -18.54 35.75 -25.70
CA THR A 26 -18.32 34.33 -25.99
C THR A 26 -16.85 34.01 -26.30
N GLU A 27 -16.02 35.01 -26.62
CA GLU A 27 -14.59 34.82 -26.90
C GLU A 27 -13.71 34.54 -25.68
N THR A 28 -14.13 34.92 -24.46
CA THR A 28 -13.31 34.76 -23.27
C THR A 28 -13.38 33.35 -22.68
N VAL A 29 -14.35 32.52 -23.03
CA VAL A 29 -14.55 31.18 -22.45
C VAL A 29 -13.60 30.14 -23.10
N GLU A 30 -13.37 30.22 -24.42
CA GLU A 30 -12.50 29.27 -25.12
C GLU A 30 -11.00 29.47 -24.80
N THR A 31 -10.54 30.69 -24.67
CA THR A 31 -9.14 30.98 -24.28
C THR A 31 -8.84 30.56 -22.84
N GLY A 32 -9.84 30.56 -21.95
CA GLY A 32 -9.72 30.12 -20.57
C GLY A 32 -9.49 28.60 -20.42
N ALA A 33 -10.17 27.78 -21.20
CA ALA A 33 -10.10 26.32 -21.08
C ALA A 33 -8.74 25.78 -21.50
N SER A 34 -8.16 26.25 -22.60
CA SER A 34 -6.84 25.80 -23.08
C SER A 34 -5.70 26.24 -22.13
N SER A 35 -5.80 27.41 -21.53
CA SER A 35 -4.82 27.90 -20.55
C SER A 35 -4.87 27.09 -19.25
N VAL A 36 -6.04 26.65 -18.84
CA VAL A 36 -6.24 25.80 -17.65
C VAL A 36 -5.63 24.42 -17.85
N VAL A 37 -5.81 23.79 -19.02
CA VAL A 37 -5.21 22.48 -19.32
C VAL A 37 -3.68 22.56 -19.30
N ARG A 38 -3.10 23.65 -19.76
CA ARG A 38 -1.64 23.85 -19.78
C ARG A 38 -1.04 24.18 -18.42
N ARG A 39 -1.82 24.76 -17.49
CA ARG A 39 -1.33 25.08 -16.14
C ARG A 39 -0.93 23.84 -15.36
N GLY A 40 0.14 23.94 -14.60
CA GLY A 40 0.62 22.90 -13.68
C GLY A 40 1.59 21.87 -14.27
N TRP A 41 1.81 21.81 -15.59
CA TRP A 41 2.76 20.87 -16.19
C TRP A 41 4.21 21.06 -15.75
N PRO A 42 4.78 22.30 -15.67
CA PRO A 42 6.13 22.47 -15.15
C PRO A 42 6.29 21.98 -13.71
N ALA A 43 5.29 22.23 -12.85
CA ALA A 43 5.27 21.72 -11.49
C ALA A 43 5.14 20.18 -11.47
N ALA A 44 4.34 19.59 -12.36
CA ALA A 44 4.20 18.15 -12.48
C ALA A 44 5.51 17.47 -12.91
N ILE A 45 6.22 18.02 -13.90
CA ILE A 45 7.51 17.47 -14.35
C ILE A 45 8.56 17.59 -13.24
N ARG A 46 8.67 18.77 -12.61
CA ARG A 46 9.59 18.96 -11.48
C ARG A 46 9.28 18.02 -10.32
N GLY A 47 8.00 17.88 -9.96
CA GLY A 47 7.56 16.99 -8.89
C GLY A 47 7.84 15.52 -9.20
N ALA A 48 7.61 15.08 -10.44
CA ALA A 48 7.93 13.74 -10.91
C ALA A 48 9.42 13.43 -10.87
N LEU A 49 10.26 14.37 -11.31
CA LEU A 49 11.73 14.25 -11.25
C LEU A 49 12.21 14.12 -9.79
N LEU A 50 11.73 14.98 -8.89
CA LEU A 50 12.10 14.92 -7.48
C LEU A 50 11.65 13.59 -6.85
N ALA A 51 10.44 13.12 -7.16
CA ALA A 51 9.95 11.84 -6.67
C ALA A 51 10.80 10.68 -7.20
N ALA A 52 11.08 10.63 -8.51
CA ALA A 52 11.89 9.59 -9.12
C ALA A 52 13.32 9.56 -8.55
N LEU A 53 13.95 10.72 -8.42
CA LEU A 53 15.30 10.84 -7.85
C LEU A 53 15.34 10.42 -6.37
N SER A 54 14.33 10.81 -5.56
CA SER A 54 14.28 10.42 -4.14
C SER A 54 14.15 8.91 -3.96
N VAL A 55 13.27 8.28 -4.74
CA VAL A 55 13.06 6.83 -4.66
C VAL A 55 14.25 6.07 -5.23
N ALA A 56 14.84 6.54 -6.35
CA ALA A 56 16.06 5.97 -6.90
C ALA A 56 17.24 6.11 -5.92
N ALA A 57 17.38 7.28 -5.28
CA ALA A 57 18.42 7.51 -4.27
C ALA A 57 18.32 6.51 -3.10
N LEU A 58 17.12 6.19 -2.61
CA LEU A 58 16.94 5.16 -1.59
C LEU A 58 17.48 3.81 -2.07
N GLY A 59 17.11 3.39 -3.29
CA GLY A 59 17.62 2.14 -3.89
C GLY A 59 19.14 2.14 -4.03
N GLN A 60 19.72 3.24 -4.50
CA GLN A 60 21.18 3.39 -4.67
C GLN A 60 21.91 3.35 -3.33
N VAL A 61 21.41 4.08 -2.32
CA VAL A 61 22.03 4.07 -0.97
C VAL A 61 22.06 2.66 -0.40
N VAL A 62 20.96 1.92 -0.49
CA VAL A 62 20.89 0.54 0.00
C VAL A 62 21.88 -0.37 -0.75
N ALA A 63 21.93 -0.29 -2.09
CA ALA A 63 22.81 -1.11 -2.90
C ALA A 63 24.30 -0.80 -2.64
N PHE A 64 24.67 0.49 -2.50
CA PHE A 64 26.04 0.87 -2.19
C PHE A 64 26.44 0.53 -0.75
N LEU A 65 25.55 0.63 0.23
CA LEU A 65 25.80 0.16 1.58
C LEU A 65 26.04 -1.35 1.62
N ALA A 66 25.25 -2.13 0.85
CA ALA A 66 25.44 -3.57 0.71
C ALA A 66 26.81 -3.89 0.05
N LEU A 67 27.20 -3.11 -0.97
CA LEU A 67 28.53 -3.26 -1.61
C LEU A 67 29.66 -2.96 -0.62
N LEU A 68 29.59 -1.83 0.08
CA LEU A 68 30.62 -1.42 1.06
C LEU A 68 30.78 -2.43 2.20
N ALA A 69 29.70 -3.08 2.59
CA ALA A 69 29.73 -4.15 3.58
C ALA A 69 30.25 -5.49 3.03
N GLY A 70 30.58 -5.59 1.72
CA GLY A 70 30.97 -6.83 1.06
C GLY A 70 29.81 -7.79 0.78
N GLY A 71 28.55 -7.35 0.99
CA GLY A 71 27.35 -8.18 0.82
C GLY A 71 26.99 -8.50 -0.62
N LEU A 72 27.63 -7.84 -1.58
CA LEU A 72 27.47 -8.10 -3.00
C LEU A 72 28.68 -8.87 -3.60
N GLY A 73 29.55 -9.44 -2.75
CA GLY A 73 30.75 -10.14 -3.18
C GLY A 73 31.65 -9.25 -4.00
N ASP A 74 32.18 -9.77 -5.11
CA ASP A 74 33.10 -9.07 -6.03
C ASP A 74 32.36 -8.11 -6.99
N ALA A 75 31.13 -7.67 -6.65
CA ALA A 75 30.37 -6.78 -7.51
C ALA A 75 31.08 -5.42 -7.66
N SER A 76 31.14 -4.92 -8.89
CA SER A 76 31.62 -3.57 -9.16
C SER A 76 30.61 -2.49 -8.72
N ALA A 77 31.09 -1.25 -8.57
CA ALA A 77 30.21 -0.09 -8.33
C ALA A 77 29.10 0.04 -9.41
N GLY A 78 29.42 -0.29 -10.67
CA GLY A 78 28.42 -0.32 -11.75
C GLY A 78 27.34 -1.39 -11.57
N GLN A 79 27.71 -2.54 -11.02
CA GLN A 79 26.72 -3.58 -10.66
C GLN A 79 25.89 -3.16 -9.47
N ALA A 80 26.48 -2.57 -8.42
CA ALA A 80 25.73 -2.02 -7.30
C ALA A 80 24.70 -0.96 -7.76
N ALA A 81 25.11 -0.07 -8.67
CA ALA A 81 24.16 0.90 -9.25
C ALA A 81 22.99 0.22 -9.99
N ARG A 82 23.23 -0.89 -10.70
CA ARG A 82 22.14 -1.67 -11.33
C ARG A 82 21.22 -2.32 -10.29
N TYR A 83 21.75 -2.84 -9.18
CA TYR A 83 20.94 -3.34 -8.07
C TYR A 83 20.10 -2.23 -7.43
N GLY A 84 20.64 -1.02 -7.28
CA GLY A 84 19.89 0.13 -6.80
C GLY A 84 18.70 0.48 -7.70
N TRP A 85 18.86 0.41 -9.03
CA TRP A 85 17.77 0.54 -9.98
C TRP A 85 16.77 -0.63 -9.91
N ALA A 86 17.23 -1.85 -9.67
CA ALA A 86 16.32 -2.98 -9.46
C ALA A 86 15.44 -2.78 -8.22
N LEU A 87 16.02 -2.25 -7.13
CA LEU A 87 15.25 -1.87 -5.94
C LEU A 87 14.22 -0.77 -6.26
N PHE A 88 14.58 0.24 -7.08
CA PHE A 88 13.60 1.23 -7.55
C PHE A 88 12.39 0.56 -8.19
N TYR A 89 12.58 -0.45 -9.05
CA TYR A 89 11.47 -1.18 -9.67
C TYR A 89 10.72 -2.06 -8.67
N ALA A 90 11.42 -2.68 -7.72
CA ALA A 90 10.79 -3.42 -6.63
C ALA A 90 9.92 -2.50 -5.75
N PHE A 91 10.26 -1.23 -5.58
CA PHE A 91 9.42 -0.25 -4.88
C PHE A 91 8.11 0.08 -5.61
N HIS A 92 8.00 -0.28 -6.88
CA HIS A 92 6.83 -0.02 -7.73
C HIS A 92 6.08 -1.28 -8.18
N HIS A 93 6.37 -2.44 -7.59
CA HIS A 93 5.79 -3.73 -8.00
C HIS A 93 6.04 -4.08 -9.48
N VAL A 94 7.13 -3.59 -10.03
CA VAL A 94 7.51 -3.87 -11.42
C VAL A 94 8.21 -5.21 -11.49
N GLY A 95 7.64 -6.14 -12.26
CA GLY A 95 8.21 -7.47 -12.45
C GLY A 95 9.56 -7.41 -13.18
N MET A 96 10.51 -8.20 -12.67
CA MET A 96 11.80 -8.46 -13.32
C MET A 96 11.72 -9.75 -14.12
N ALA A 97 11.97 -9.68 -15.42
CA ALA A 97 12.07 -10.85 -16.28
C ALA A 97 13.51 -11.37 -16.29
N PHE A 98 13.68 -12.59 -15.83
CA PHE A 98 14.96 -13.28 -15.75
C PHE A 98 15.07 -14.35 -16.83
N ARG A 99 16.21 -14.41 -17.50
CA ARG A 99 16.53 -15.42 -18.52
C ARG A 99 17.88 -16.03 -18.29
N SER A 100 17.93 -17.36 -18.39
CA SER A 100 19.17 -18.13 -18.47
C SER A 100 19.05 -19.19 -19.56
N PRO A 101 20.01 -19.32 -20.48
CA PRO A 101 19.95 -20.35 -21.51
C PRO A 101 20.18 -21.77 -20.96
N ASN A 102 20.92 -21.89 -19.86
CA ASN A 102 21.31 -23.17 -19.25
C ASN A 102 21.40 -23.03 -17.74
N LEU A 103 20.29 -23.13 -17.04
CA LEU A 103 20.32 -23.20 -15.57
C LEU A 103 20.65 -24.63 -15.15
N ARG A 104 21.79 -24.86 -14.51
CA ARG A 104 22.06 -26.08 -13.75
C ARG A 104 21.52 -25.89 -12.36
N LEU A 105 20.63 -26.75 -11.94
CA LEU A 105 20.09 -26.75 -10.60
C LEU A 105 21.03 -27.49 -9.64
N PRO A 106 21.05 -27.19 -8.34
CA PRO A 106 21.80 -27.96 -7.35
C PRO A 106 21.42 -29.44 -7.41
N ALA A 107 22.38 -30.33 -7.11
CA ALA A 107 22.25 -31.78 -7.29
C ALA A 107 20.99 -32.43 -6.65
N HIS A 108 20.48 -31.88 -5.55
CA HIS A 108 19.23 -32.37 -4.95
C HIS A 108 17.98 -31.94 -5.72
N ALA A 109 18.02 -30.79 -6.39
CA ALA A 109 16.95 -30.37 -7.29
C ALA A 109 17.06 -31.09 -8.64
N GLU A 110 18.26 -31.52 -9.05
CA GLU A 110 18.48 -32.38 -10.21
C GLU A 110 17.85 -33.77 -10.05
N GLN A 111 17.81 -34.33 -8.83
CA GLN A 111 17.15 -35.62 -8.61
C GLN A 111 15.63 -35.56 -8.82
N VAL A 112 15.00 -34.42 -8.48
CA VAL A 112 13.56 -34.20 -8.72
C VAL A 112 13.30 -33.81 -10.19
N LEU A 113 14.31 -33.26 -10.87
CA LEU A 113 14.22 -32.72 -12.22
C LEU A 113 15.17 -33.40 -13.23
N ALA A 114 15.76 -34.54 -12.85
CA ALA A 114 16.81 -35.26 -13.61
C ALA A 114 16.38 -35.67 -15.02
N TRP A 115 15.09 -35.72 -15.31
CA TRP A 115 14.55 -35.96 -16.64
C TRP A 115 14.54 -34.74 -17.54
N ALA A 116 14.88 -33.61 -17.00
CA ALA A 116 14.73 -32.32 -17.64
C ALA A 116 16.11 -31.69 -17.94
N GLY A 117 17.00 -32.32 -18.72
CA GLY A 117 18.36 -31.82 -19.06
C GLY A 117 18.44 -30.33 -19.40
N GLY A 118 19.46 -29.64 -18.89
CA GLY A 118 19.85 -28.23 -19.08
C GLY A 118 18.77 -27.25 -19.53
N TYR A 119 18.20 -26.46 -18.58
CA TYR A 119 17.00 -25.66 -18.88
C TYR A 119 17.30 -24.22 -19.23
N ALA A 120 16.60 -23.72 -20.26
CA ALA A 120 16.36 -22.30 -20.40
C ALA A 120 15.30 -21.87 -19.35
N VAL A 121 15.69 -20.99 -18.45
CA VAL A 121 14.75 -20.35 -17.51
C VAL A 121 14.29 -19.03 -18.13
N ASP A 122 12.98 -18.89 -18.27
CA ASP A 122 12.31 -17.61 -18.51
C ASP A 122 11.31 -17.41 -17.37
N ALA A 123 11.62 -16.51 -16.46
CA ALA A 123 10.82 -16.25 -15.28
C ALA A 123 10.60 -14.76 -15.09
N VAL A 124 9.37 -14.37 -14.75
CA VAL A 124 9.06 -13.00 -14.34
C VAL A 124 8.74 -13.01 -12.84
N VAL A 125 9.57 -12.35 -12.06
CA VAL A 125 9.38 -12.20 -10.60
C VAL A 125 8.95 -10.76 -10.30
N ALA A 126 7.82 -10.61 -9.61
CA ALA A 126 7.33 -9.33 -9.16
C ALA A 126 7.08 -9.35 -7.65
N PHE A 127 7.54 -8.31 -6.99
CA PHE A 127 7.25 -8.02 -5.58
C PHE A 127 7.39 -6.52 -5.34
N ALA A 128 6.73 -5.99 -4.32
CA ALA A 128 6.95 -4.63 -3.90
C ALA A 128 7.56 -4.58 -2.49
N LEU A 129 8.60 -3.78 -2.33
CA LEU A 129 9.09 -3.35 -1.03
C LEU A 129 8.32 -2.12 -0.60
N LEU A 130 7.35 -2.31 0.27
CA LEU A 130 6.36 -1.29 0.66
C LEU A 130 6.98 -0.02 1.28
N SER A 131 8.17 -0.10 1.87
CA SER A 131 8.90 1.08 2.37
C SER A 131 9.22 2.07 1.25
N GLY A 132 9.73 1.60 0.12
CA GLY A 132 10.00 2.43 -1.05
C GLY A 132 8.71 2.89 -1.74
N THR A 133 7.67 2.03 -1.79
CA THR A 133 6.33 2.42 -2.26
C THR A 133 5.76 3.54 -1.41
N ALA A 134 5.91 3.49 -0.08
CA ALA A 134 5.47 4.55 0.82
C ALA A 134 6.24 5.87 0.59
N LEU A 135 7.55 5.79 0.33
CA LEU A 135 8.35 6.97 -0.04
C LEU A 135 7.85 7.56 -1.37
N ALA A 136 7.62 6.75 -2.39
CA ALA A 136 7.06 7.19 -3.67
C ALA A 136 5.70 7.88 -3.47
N ALA A 137 4.80 7.25 -2.71
CA ALA A 137 3.49 7.78 -2.38
C ALA A 137 3.58 9.15 -1.67
N LEU A 138 4.49 9.29 -0.70
CA LEU A 138 4.73 10.55 0.03
C LEU A 138 5.21 11.66 -0.91
N MET A 139 6.21 11.36 -1.76
CA MET A 139 6.79 12.34 -2.69
C MET A 139 5.78 12.76 -3.75
N LEU A 140 5.01 11.82 -4.30
CA LEU A 140 3.97 12.09 -5.29
C LEU A 140 2.80 12.88 -4.68
N THR A 141 2.45 12.61 -3.41
CA THR A 141 1.45 13.42 -2.68
C THR A 141 1.93 14.85 -2.48
N ARG A 142 3.20 15.06 -2.12
CA ARG A 142 3.78 16.41 -2.01
C ARG A 142 3.80 17.14 -3.34
N ALA A 143 4.18 16.45 -4.42
CA ALA A 143 4.17 16.99 -5.77
C ALA A 143 2.75 17.37 -6.22
N GLY A 144 1.78 16.47 -6.02
CA GLY A 144 0.38 16.72 -6.32
C GLY A 144 -0.19 17.91 -5.55
N ARG A 145 0.19 18.06 -4.27
CA ARG A 145 -0.18 19.22 -3.44
C ARG A 145 0.35 20.52 -4.02
N SER A 146 1.62 20.58 -4.38
CA SER A 146 2.23 21.77 -5.01
C SER A 146 1.54 22.16 -6.32
N ILE A 147 1.16 21.15 -7.13
CA ILE A 147 0.40 21.38 -8.37
C ILE A 147 -0.99 21.94 -8.05
N GLY A 148 -1.69 21.36 -7.07
CA GLY A 148 -3.01 21.81 -6.65
C GLY A 148 -3.01 23.25 -6.11
N GLU A 149 -1.99 23.63 -5.34
CA GLU A 149 -1.78 25.01 -4.86
C GLU A 149 -1.56 25.99 -6.03
N THR A 150 -0.81 25.57 -7.05
CA THR A 150 -0.53 26.39 -8.25
C THR A 150 -1.77 26.60 -9.11
N VAL A 151 -2.62 25.58 -9.24
CA VAL A 151 -3.79 25.61 -10.13
C VAL A 151 -5.00 26.28 -9.46
N GLY A 152 -5.20 26.02 -8.17
CA GLY A 152 -6.36 26.50 -7.41
C GLY A 152 -7.69 25.90 -7.87
N GLY A 153 -8.79 26.47 -7.37
CA GLY A 153 -10.14 26.08 -7.74
C GLY A 153 -10.71 24.91 -6.91
N PRO A 154 -11.80 24.29 -7.37
CA PRO A 154 -12.49 23.20 -6.65
C PRO A 154 -11.59 21.98 -6.44
N GLU A 155 -11.84 21.21 -5.40
CA GLU A 155 -11.05 20.04 -5.00
C GLU A 155 -10.86 19.01 -6.12
N LEU A 156 -11.93 18.67 -6.86
CA LEU A 156 -11.84 17.75 -7.97
C LEU A 156 -10.87 18.24 -9.05
N ARG A 157 -10.94 19.54 -9.39
CA ARG A 157 -10.04 20.15 -10.37
C ARG A 157 -8.59 20.07 -9.87
N ARG A 158 -8.33 20.41 -8.61
CA ARG A 158 -7.00 20.29 -7.99
C ARG A 158 -6.51 18.85 -8.00
N GLY A 159 -7.41 17.89 -7.70
CA GLY A 159 -7.10 16.45 -7.75
C GLY A 159 -6.70 15.98 -9.14
N ILE A 160 -7.48 16.33 -10.17
CA ILE A 160 -7.17 15.99 -11.57
C ILE A 160 -5.82 16.60 -11.99
N HIS A 161 -5.56 17.84 -11.62
CA HIS A 161 -4.26 18.47 -11.92
C HIS A 161 -3.12 17.87 -11.09
N GLY A 162 -3.35 17.51 -9.83
CA GLY A 162 -2.37 16.79 -9.02
C GLY A 162 -1.98 15.44 -9.61
N ALA A 163 -2.95 14.72 -10.19
CA ALA A 163 -2.71 13.47 -10.89
C ALA A 163 -1.80 13.60 -12.13
N LYS A 164 -1.62 14.80 -12.71
CA LYS A 164 -0.71 15.02 -13.85
C LYS A 164 0.75 14.61 -13.56
N VAL A 165 1.17 14.60 -12.28
CA VAL A 165 2.51 14.14 -11.90
C VAL A 165 2.77 12.70 -12.32
N ALA A 166 1.72 11.89 -12.45
CA ALA A 166 1.81 10.49 -12.81
C ALA A 166 2.42 10.26 -14.19
N VAL A 167 2.06 11.09 -15.17
CA VAL A 167 2.50 10.91 -16.56
C VAL A 167 4.03 11.06 -16.69
N PRO A 168 4.65 12.19 -16.31
CA PRO A 168 6.10 12.29 -16.40
C PRO A 168 6.82 11.28 -15.49
N TYR A 169 6.24 10.93 -14.34
CA TYR A 169 6.80 9.91 -13.44
C TYR A 169 6.86 8.53 -14.11
N ALA A 170 5.78 8.09 -14.73
CA ALA A 170 5.69 6.83 -15.46
C ALA A 170 6.61 6.79 -16.68
N VAL A 171 6.68 7.90 -17.42
CA VAL A 171 7.59 8.04 -18.58
C VAL A 171 9.05 7.91 -18.14
N LEU A 172 9.46 8.60 -17.07
CA LEU A 172 10.83 8.50 -16.52
C LEU A 172 11.15 7.07 -16.09
N SER A 173 10.24 6.41 -15.39
CA SER A 173 10.40 5.02 -14.98
C SER A 173 10.52 4.09 -16.19
N SER A 174 9.68 4.27 -17.20
CA SER A 174 9.71 3.45 -18.42
C SER A 174 11.01 3.65 -19.20
N ILE A 175 11.47 4.89 -19.40
CA ILE A 175 12.74 5.17 -20.09
C ILE A 175 13.93 4.52 -19.35
N ALA A 176 13.98 4.67 -18.02
CA ALA A 176 15.04 4.07 -17.21
C ALA A 176 15.07 2.53 -17.30
N SER A 177 13.93 1.88 -17.57
CA SER A 177 13.84 0.42 -17.70
C SER A 177 14.60 -0.14 -18.90
N TRP A 178 14.79 0.64 -19.96
CA TRP A 178 15.43 0.19 -21.18
C TRP A 178 16.96 0.01 -21.03
N GLY A 179 17.56 0.78 -20.13
CA GLY A 179 19.00 0.69 -19.86
C GLY A 179 19.39 -0.32 -18.77
N LEU A 180 18.41 -0.93 -18.09
CA LEU A 180 18.70 -1.80 -16.96
C LEU A 180 18.75 -3.27 -17.38
N THR A 181 19.93 -3.86 -17.28
CA THR A 181 20.14 -5.31 -17.33
C THR A 181 20.91 -5.74 -16.09
N LEU A 182 20.30 -6.60 -15.28
CA LEU A 182 20.95 -7.27 -14.15
C LEU A 182 21.66 -8.52 -14.63
N ARG A 183 22.79 -8.82 -14.04
CA ARG A 183 23.47 -10.11 -14.19
C ARG A 183 23.70 -10.69 -12.81
N LEU A 184 23.03 -11.78 -12.52
CA LEU A 184 23.18 -12.51 -11.28
C LEU A 184 24.13 -13.68 -11.57
N ALA A 185 25.31 -13.67 -10.96
CA ALA A 185 26.18 -14.82 -10.96
C ALA A 185 25.61 -15.84 -9.96
N LEU A 186 25.31 -17.03 -10.45
CA LEU A 186 24.92 -18.16 -9.61
C LEU A 186 26.12 -19.08 -9.51
N PRO A 187 26.46 -19.62 -8.32
CA PRO A 187 27.49 -20.63 -8.19
C PRO A 187 27.18 -21.80 -9.15
N ASP A 188 28.16 -22.22 -9.91
CA ASP A 188 28.12 -23.39 -10.81
C ASP A 188 27.06 -23.35 -11.92
N ALA A 189 26.45 -22.18 -12.19
CA ALA A 189 25.45 -22.02 -13.22
C ALA A 189 25.76 -20.89 -14.20
N ALA A 190 25.16 -20.93 -15.39
CA ALA A 190 25.20 -19.82 -16.31
C ALA A 190 24.59 -18.56 -15.70
N PRO A 191 25.17 -17.37 -15.94
CA PRO A 191 24.66 -16.13 -15.34
C PRO A 191 23.21 -15.88 -15.75
N LEU A 192 22.39 -15.58 -14.75
CA LEU A 192 20.98 -15.19 -14.94
C LEU A 192 20.94 -13.71 -15.33
N SER A 193 20.41 -13.41 -16.51
CA SER A 193 20.18 -12.03 -16.94
C SER A 193 18.75 -11.61 -16.63
N GLY A 194 18.58 -10.44 -15.99
CA GLY A 194 17.28 -9.89 -15.61
C GLY A 194 17.07 -8.49 -16.16
N HIS A 195 15.87 -8.19 -16.61
CA HIS A 195 15.46 -6.85 -17.01
C HIS A 195 14.02 -6.54 -16.51
N PRO A 196 13.69 -5.27 -16.19
CA PRO A 196 12.36 -4.91 -15.80
C PRO A 196 11.37 -5.02 -16.98
N SER A 197 10.14 -5.42 -16.70
CA SER A 197 9.06 -5.36 -17.68
C SER A 197 8.74 -3.91 -18.02
N HIS A 198 8.96 -3.50 -19.28
CA HIS A 198 8.78 -2.11 -19.73
C HIS A 198 7.33 -1.62 -19.56
N LEU A 199 6.35 -2.49 -19.86
CA LEU A 199 4.93 -2.15 -19.65
C LEU A 199 4.61 -1.98 -18.16
N ALA A 200 5.08 -2.89 -17.31
CA ALA A 200 4.88 -2.78 -15.87
C ALA A 200 5.60 -1.54 -15.31
N ALA A 201 6.80 -1.20 -15.83
CA ALA A 201 7.56 0.00 -15.46
C ALA A 201 6.86 1.32 -15.84
N PHE A 202 5.89 1.28 -16.75
CA PHE A 202 5.01 2.40 -17.06
C PHE A 202 3.74 2.39 -16.20
N PHE A 203 2.98 1.27 -16.21
CA PHE A 203 1.64 1.25 -15.64
C PHE A 203 1.60 1.28 -14.11
N TRP A 204 2.51 0.62 -13.42
CA TRP A 204 2.55 0.65 -11.96
C TRP A 204 2.89 2.04 -11.40
N PRO A 205 3.99 2.70 -11.85
CA PRO A 205 4.26 4.08 -11.46
C PRO A 205 3.16 5.06 -11.87
N LEU A 206 2.49 4.86 -13.02
CA LEU A 206 1.35 5.65 -13.44
C LEU A 206 0.21 5.54 -12.43
N GLY A 207 -0.19 4.32 -12.06
CA GLY A 207 -1.26 4.07 -11.10
C GLY A 207 -0.99 4.69 -9.74
N ILE A 208 0.22 4.46 -9.21
CA ILE A 208 0.68 5.07 -7.94
C ILE A 208 0.67 6.60 -8.05
N GLY A 209 1.19 7.14 -9.16
CA GLY A 209 1.25 8.58 -9.41
C GLY A 209 -0.13 9.23 -9.51
N VAL A 210 -1.08 8.60 -10.20
CA VAL A 210 -2.48 9.08 -10.29
C VAL A 210 -3.12 9.09 -8.91
N ALA A 211 -3.04 7.99 -8.17
CA ALA A 211 -3.66 7.87 -6.85
C ALA A 211 -3.11 8.91 -5.86
N PHE A 212 -1.80 8.93 -5.65
CA PHE A 212 -1.20 9.78 -4.64
C PHE A 212 -1.04 11.24 -5.09
N GLY A 213 -0.84 11.49 -6.38
CA GLY A 213 -0.86 12.83 -6.94
C GLY A 213 -2.24 13.48 -6.83
N ALA A 214 -3.32 12.74 -7.11
CA ALA A 214 -4.69 13.23 -6.93
C ALA A 214 -4.98 13.54 -5.45
N ILE A 215 -4.63 12.62 -4.52
CA ILE A 215 -4.77 12.84 -3.07
C ILE A 215 -4.04 14.13 -2.65
N GLY A 216 -2.81 14.33 -3.13
CA GLY A 216 -2.03 15.54 -2.88
C GLY A 216 -2.73 16.80 -3.38
N GLY A 217 -3.20 16.78 -4.63
CA GLY A 217 -3.92 17.91 -5.25
C GLY A 217 -5.19 18.28 -4.49
N ILE A 218 -6.00 17.32 -4.08
CA ILE A 218 -7.21 17.55 -3.28
C ILE A 218 -6.85 18.21 -1.93
N ARG A 219 -5.76 17.78 -1.30
CA ARG A 219 -5.31 18.28 0.01
C ARG A 219 -4.51 19.60 -0.04
N SER A 220 -4.40 20.24 -1.19
CA SER A 220 -3.54 21.41 -1.39
C SER A 220 -3.95 22.64 -0.57
N THR A 221 -5.22 22.78 -0.20
CA THR A 221 -5.70 23.89 0.66
C THR A 221 -5.57 23.62 2.16
N GLY A 222 -5.00 22.49 2.57
CA GLY A 222 -4.99 22.08 3.98
C GLY A 222 -6.32 21.51 4.48
N GLU A 223 -7.39 21.65 3.71
CA GLU A 223 -8.67 21.02 4.02
C GLU A 223 -8.60 19.50 3.84
N ALA A 224 -9.39 18.79 4.62
CA ALA A 224 -9.45 17.33 4.48
C ALA A 224 -10.11 16.95 3.15
N VAL A 225 -9.56 15.91 2.50
CA VAL A 225 -10.04 15.34 1.20
C VAL A 225 -11.56 15.18 1.12
N TRP A 226 -12.21 15.11 2.27
CA TRP A 226 -13.61 14.72 2.45
C TRP A 226 -14.53 15.90 2.77
N THR A 227 -14.05 17.14 2.66
CA THR A 227 -14.85 18.35 2.91
C THR A 227 -15.59 18.83 1.68
N SER A 228 -15.37 18.20 0.54
CA SER A 228 -16.02 18.63 -0.70
C SER A 228 -17.53 18.40 -0.64
N PRO A 229 -18.34 19.43 -0.83
CA PRO A 229 -19.79 19.29 -0.98
C PRO A 229 -20.17 18.53 -2.27
N TRP A 230 -19.19 18.25 -3.11
CA TRP A 230 -19.39 17.75 -4.48
C TRP A 230 -19.98 16.33 -4.56
N ILE A 231 -19.75 15.51 -3.53
CA ILE A 231 -20.18 14.10 -3.57
C ILE A 231 -21.61 13.92 -3.05
N TRP A 232 -22.08 14.80 -2.15
CA TRP A 232 -23.40 14.62 -1.51
C TRP A 232 -23.97 15.95 -1.03
N GLU A 233 -25.10 16.37 -1.55
CA GLU A 233 -25.79 17.61 -1.18
C GLU A 233 -26.37 17.63 0.25
N THR A 234 -26.32 16.53 0.99
CA THR A 234 -26.83 16.46 2.35
C THR A 234 -25.72 16.68 3.38
N GLU A 235 -25.86 17.66 4.25
CA GLU A 235 -24.85 18.07 5.26
C GLU A 235 -24.33 16.96 6.18
N THR A 236 -25.04 15.85 6.31
CA THR A 236 -24.70 14.77 7.24
C THR A 236 -23.76 13.71 6.64
N TRP A 237 -23.89 13.37 5.35
CA TRP A 237 -23.13 12.34 4.68
C TRP A 237 -21.63 12.63 4.54
N PRO A 238 -21.18 13.84 4.17
CA PRO A 238 -19.76 14.13 4.06
C PRO A 238 -19.00 13.93 5.37
N ARG A 239 -19.61 14.26 6.51
CA ARG A 239 -18.98 14.08 7.83
C ARG A 239 -18.86 12.61 8.21
N ARG A 240 -19.91 11.80 7.98
CA ARG A 240 -19.90 10.35 8.22
C ARG A 240 -18.86 9.65 7.39
N TRP A 241 -18.80 9.96 6.09
CA TRP A 241 -17.82 9.40 5.19
C TRP A 241 -16.40 9.79 5.57
N ARG A 242 -16.17 11.04 5.94
CA ARG A 242 -14.87 11.48 6.48
C ARG A 242 -14.45 10.68 7.69
N GLY A 243 -15.35 10.48 8.63
CA GLY A 243 -15.14 9.65 9.81
C GLY A 243 -14.79 8.23 9.43
N ALA A 244 -15.56 7.62 8.51
CA ALA A 244 -15.36 6.26 8.04
C ALA A 244 -13.98 6.06 7.39
N VAL A 245 -13.60 6.93 6.45
CA VAL A 245 -12.30 6.80 5.77
C VAL A 245 -11.13 6.99 6.72
N ARG A 246 -11.18 8.02 7.56
CA ARG A 246 -10.13 8.22 8.57
C ARG A 246 -10.04 7.04 9.53
N GLY A 247 -11.19 6.57 10.02
CA GLY A 247 -11.26 5.41 10.91
C GLY A 247 -10.69 4.15 10.27
N GLY A 248 -11.05 3.85 9.03
CA GLY A 248 -10.54 2.68 8.29
C GLY A 248 -9.03 2.74 8.04
N LEU A 249 -8.51 3.89 7.67
CA LEU A 249 -7.05 4.07 7.54
C LEU A 249 -6.32 3.95 8.89
N TRP A 250 -6.95 4.40 9.98
CA TRP A 250 -6.40 4.19 11.32
C TRP A 250 -6.45 2.72 11.75
N MET A 251 -7.52 1.97 11.41
CA MET A 251 -7.55 0.52 11.62
C MET A 251 -6.35 -0.14 10.96
N LEU A 252 -6.07 0.19 9.68
CA LEU A 252 -4.94 -0.35 8.95
C LEU A 252 -3.61 0.07 9.57
N GLY A 253 -3.40 1.36 9.81
CA GLY A 253 -2.15 1.87 10.38
C GLY A 253 -1.84 1.28 11.76
N LEU A 254 -2.86 1.21 12.64
CA LEU A 254 -2.71 0.61 13.96
C LEU A 254 -2.47 -0.91 13.86
N GLY A 255 -3.19 -1.60 12.97
CA GLY A 255 -2.99 -3.03 12.72
C GLY A 255 -1.56 -3.35 12.26
N LEU A 256 -1.04 -2.60 11.30
CA LEU A 256 0.35 -2.75 10.84
C LEU A 256 1.37 -2.44 11.95
N SER A 257 1.14 -1.37 12.71
CA SER A 257 2.04 -1.00 13.81
C SER A 257 2.07 -2.07 14.90
N LEU A 258 0.91 -2.58 15.32
CA LEU A 258 0.81 -3.66 16.29
C LEU A 258 1.40 -4.97 15.76
N SER A 259 1.28 -5.25 14.44
CA SER A 259 1.92 -6.39 13.81
C SER A 259 3.45 -6.31 13.91
N LEU A 260 4.05 -5.14 13.68
CA LEU A 260 5.49 -4.93 13.87
C LEU A 260 5.92 -5.12 15.32
N VAL A 261 5.16 -4.57 16.26
CA VAL A 261 5.43 -4.76 17.70
C VAL A 261 5.32 -6.25 18.06
N GLY A 262 4.28 -6.92 17.56
CA GLY A 262 4.08 -8.36 17.79
C GLY A 262 5.24 -9.20 17.23
N LEU A 263 5.72 -8.88 16.02
CA LEU A 263 6.90 -9.53 15.44
C LEU A 263 8.16 -9.30 16.28
N GLY A 264 8.36 -8.07 16.76
CA GLY A 264 9.49 -7.75 17.66
C GLY A 264 9.41 -8.54 18.96
N ILE A 265 8.24 -8.64 19.59
CA ILE A 265 8.02 -9.44 20.79
C ILE A 265 8.30 -10.92 20.49
N LEU A 266 7.78 -11.45 19.38
CA LEU A 266 8.00 -12.84 18.97
C LEU A 266 9.49 -13.14 18.76
N ALA A 267 10.23 -12.21 18.13
CA ALA A 267 11.67 -12.34 17.92
C ALA A 267 12.44 -12.41 19.26
N ILE A 268 11.97 -11.73 20.29
CA ILE A 268 12.57 -11.77 21.63
C ILE A 268 12.17 -13.06 22.37
N VAL A 269 10.91 -13.45 22.29
CA VAL A 269 10.38 -14.64 23.00
C VAL A 269 10.95 -15.93 22.41
N ASP A 270 11.13 -15.97 21.08
CA ASP A 270 11.73 -17.09 20.34
C ASP A 270 13.14 -16.73 19.86
N ALA A 271 13.98 -16.33 20.82
CA ALA A 271 15.32 -15.80 20.53
C ALA A 271 16.21 -16.86 19.84
N ASP A 272 16.09 -18.13 20.19
CA ASP A 272 16.88 -19.22 19.59
C ASP A 272 16.58 -19.36 18.09
N ARG A 273 15.30 -19.34 17.72
CA ARG A 273 14.90 -19.37 16.31
C ARG A 273 15.32 -18.09 15.57
N THR A 274 15.17 -16.95 16.23
CA THR A 274 15.61 -15.67 15.67
C THR A 274 17.12 -15.68 15.45
N ALA A 275 17.89 -16.17 16.41
CA ALA A 275 19.33 -16.33 16.29
C ALA A 275 19.70 -17.26 15.14
N SER A 276 18.99 -18.40 14.98
CA SER A 276 19.25 -19.32 13.86
C SER A 276 18.97 -18.70 12.47
N ILE A 277 17.94 -17.87 12.35
CA ILE A 277 17.62 -17.13 11.12
C ILE A 277 18.72 -16.10 10.84
N VAL A 278 19.16 -15.38 11.86
CA VAL A 278 20.26 -14.40 11.74
C VAL A 278 21.57 -15.11 11.36
N ASP A 279 21.89 -16.20 12.05
CA ASP A 279 23.09 -17.01 11.74
C ASP A 279 23.05 -17.51 10.29
N ALA A 280 21.92 -18.06 9.83
CA ALA A 280 21.75 -18.48 8.46
C ALA A 280 21.95 -17.30 7.45
N ALA A 281 21.52 -16.09 7.80
CA ALA A 281 21.74 -14.91 6.97
C ALA A 281 23.22 -14.51 6.89
N PHE A 282 23.97 -14.71 7.98
CA PHE A 282 25.41 -14.40 8.06
C PHE A 282 26.31 -15.57 7.62
N HIS A 283 25.74 -16.76 7.46
CA HIS A 283 26.53 -17.96 7.09
C HIS A 283 27.36 -17.76 5.81
N PRO A 284 26.85 -17.11 4.73
CA PRO A 284 27.65 -16.83 3.53
C PRO A 284 28.73 -15.75 3.74
N GLY A 285 28.72 -15.02 4.86
CA GLY A 285 29.68 -13.98 5.23
C GLY A 285 29.02 -12.73 5.82
N MET A 286 29.82 -11.96 6.55
CA MET A 286 29.36 -10.74 7.26
C MET A 286 28.69 -9.74 6.32
N GLY A 287 29.26 -9.53 5.14
CA GLY A 287 28.69 -8.60 4.16
C GLY A 287 27.34 -9.03 3.62
N THR A 288 27.17 -10.31 3.33
CA THR A 288 25.87 -10.88 2.89
C THR A 288 24.84 -10.74 3.97
N GLY A 289 25.20 -11.04 5.24
CA GLY A 289 24.31 -10.85 6.38
C GLY A 289 23.85 -9.39 6.52
N PHE A 290 24.75 -8.43 6.37
CA PHE A 290 24.41 -7.01 6.41
C PHE A 290 23.44 -6.63 5.27
N ALA A 291 23.66 -7.10 4.04
CA ALA A 291 22.76 -6.86 2.91
C ALA A 291 21.36 -7.44 3.17
N VAL A 292 21.27 -8.65 3.76
CA VAL A 292 20.00 -9.28 4.15
C VAL A 292 19.28 -8.44 5.20
N ILE A 293 19.99 -7.92 6.20
CA ILE A 293 19.41 -7.04 7.22
C ILE A 293 18.87 -5.75 6.58
N LEU A 294 19.62 -5.09 5.69
CA LEU A 294 19.15 -3.90 5.01
C LEU A 294 17.86 -4.15 4.22
N LEU A 295 17.81 -5.25 3.47
CA LEU A 295 16.60 -5.65 2.75
C LEU A 295 15.45 -6.01 3.71
N GLY A 296 15.76 -6.66 4.83
CA GLY A 296 14.81 -6.96 5.90
C GLY A 296 14.17 -5.70 6.48
N VAL A 297 14.97 -4.66 6.75
CA VAL A 297 14.45 -3.35 7.21
C VAL A 297 13.53 -2.72 6.17
N LEU A 298 13.88 -2.76 4.89
CA LEU A 298 13.00 -2.29 3.82
C LEU A 298 11.72 -3.13 3.69
N ALA A 299 11.78 -4.40 4.04
CA ALA A 299 10.65 -5.33 3.99
C ALA A 299 9.78 -5.31 5.27
N LEU A 300 10.13 -4.55 6.32
CA LEU A 300 9.33 -4.50 7.56
C LEU A 300 7.85 -4.17 7.33
N PRO A 301 7.47 -3.21 6.46
CA PRO A 301 6.05 -2.97 6.17
C PRO A 301 5.37 -4.16 5.46
N ASN A 302 6.11 -4.91 4.64
CA ASN A 302 5.61 -6.16 4.04
C ASN A 302 5.38 -7.21 5.13
N ALA A 303 6.34 -7.40 6.03
CA ALA A 303 6.24 -8.33 7.15
C ALA A 303 5.03 -7.98 8.04
N ALA A 304 4.80 -6.69 8.32
CA ALA A 304 3.61 -6.25 9.05
C ALA A 304 2.30 -6.61 8.34
N ALA A 305 2.22 -6.36 7.03
CA ALA A 305 1.05 -6.71 6.23
C ALA A 305 0.84 -8.23 6.17
N TRP A 306 1.92 -8.99 6.02
CA TRP A 306 1.88 -10.46 6.01
C TRP A 306 1.47 -11.03 7.36
N THR A 307 1.87 -10.43 8.47
CA THR A 307 1.51 -10.87 9.82
C THR A 307 0.05 -10.57 10.15
N LEU A 308 -0.49 -9.45 9.64
CA LEU A 308 -1.86 -9.04 9.93
C LEU A 308 -2.90 -10.06 9.42
N VAL A 309 -2.65 -10.71 8.27
CA VAL A 309 -3.57 -11.70 7.70
C VAL A 309 -3.70 -12.95 8.57
N PRO A 310 -2.63 -13.64 8.95
CA PRO A 310 -2.73 -14.75 9.93
C PRO A 310 -3.30 -14.29 11.26
N ALA A 311 -2.98 -13.07 11.73
CA ALA A 311 -3.57 -12.52 12.95
C ALA A 311 -5.11 -12.41 12.87
N MET A 312 -5.68 -12.21 11.67
CA MET A 312 -7.12 -12.22 11.43
C MET A 312 -7.72 -13.62 11.21
N GLY A 313 -6.91 -14.67 11.23
CA GLY A 313 -7.35 -16.05 10.97
C GLY A 313 -7.13 -16.51 9.54
N GLY A 314 -6.49 -15.71 8.69
CA GLY A 314 -6.09 -16.09 7.34
C GLY A 314 -4.81 -16.92 7.30
N CYS A 315 -4.26 -17.05 6.13
CA CYS A 315 -3.11 -17.90 5.86
C CYS A 315 -2.04 -17.15 5.07
N LEU A 316 -0.77 -17.43 5.40
CA LEU A 316 0.33 -17.17 4.49
C LEU A 316 0.50 -18.38 3.60
N GLU A 317 0.40 -18.18 2.30
CA GLU A 317 0.39 -19.25 1.32
C GLU A 317 1.67 -19.27 0.49
N VAL A 318 2.09 -20.48 0.17
CA VAL A 318 3.08 -20.79 -0.85
C VAL A 318 2.43 -21.72 -1.85
N GLY A 319 2.50 -21.41 -3.12
CA GLY A 319 1.94 -22.35 -4.10
C GLY A 319 1.69 -21.73 -5.47
N GLY A 320 1.16 -22.56 -6.35
CA GLY A 320 0.78 -22.15 -7.69
C GLY A 320 -0.51 -21.32 -7.70
N GLY A 321 -0.62 -20.41 -8.67
CA GLY A 321 -1.83 -19.63 -8.92
C GLY A 321 -2.91 -20.41 -9.70
N ALA A 322 -3.89 -19.67 -10.21
CA ALA A 322 -4.95 -20.24 -11.03
C ALA A 322 -4.38 -21.03 -12.22
N GLY A 323 -4.83 -22.27 -12.41
CA GLY A 323 -4.31 -23.18 -13.43
C GLY A 323 -3.12 -24.05 -13.00
N SER A 324 -2.66 -23.90 -11.76
CA SER A 324 -1.58 -24.70 -11.19
C SER A 324 -2.09 -26.07 -10.72
N SER A 325 -1.33 -27.11 -10.98
CA SER A 325 -1.58 -28.45 -10.41
C SER A 325 -1.17 -28.54 -8.93
N LEU A 326 -0.38 -27.56 -8.43
CA LEU A 326 0.03 -27.51 -7.03
C LEU A 326 -1.02 -26.73 -6.23
N PRO A 327 -1.69 -27.34 -5.25
CA PRO A 327 -2.57 -26.61 -4.37
C PRO A 327 -1.77 -25.56 -3.57
N PRO A 328 -2.38 -24.42 -3.19
CA PRO A 328 -1.73 -23.49 -2.30
C PRO A 328 -1.55 -24.14 -0.93
N TYR A 329 -0.32 -24.11 -0.43
CA TYR A 329 0.01 -24.58 0.91
C TYR A 329 0.02 -23.42 1.89
N CYS A 330 -0.74 -23.59 2.96
CA CYS A 330 -0.75 -22.68 4.08
C CYS A 330 0.42 -23.02 5.03
N PHE A 331 1.43 -22.17 5.11
CA PHE A 331 2.57 -22.41 6.00
C PHE A 331 2.48 -21.69 7.35
N LEU A 332 1.60 -20.70 7.47
CA LEU A 332 1.34 -20.01 8.74
C LEU A 332 -0.14 -19.68 8.88
N SER A 333 -0.84 -20.37 9.75
CA SER A 333 -2.23 -20.09 10.13
C SER A 333 -2.52 -20.67 11.51
N TYR A 334 -3.69 -20.32 12.09
CA TYR A 334 -4.16 -20.98 13.32
C TYR A 334 -4.47 -22.48 13.13
N GLN A 335 -4.76 -22.91 11.90
CA GLN A 335 -5.02 -24.33 11.60
C GLN A 335 -3.79 -25.18 11.85
N SER A 336 -2.58 -24.64 11.65
CA SER A 336 -1.34 -25.36 11.98
C SER A 336 -1.15 -25.60 13.49
N PHE A 337 -1.84 -24.86 14.36
CA PHE A 337 -1.88 -25.16 15.82
C PHE A 337 -2.70 -26.40 16.12
N PHE A 338 -3.69 -26.73 15.29
CA PHE A 338 -4.61 -27.85 15.53
C PHE A 338 -4.16 -29.14 14.83
N GLY A 339 -2.91 -29.25 14.45
CA GLY A 339 -2.32 -30.49 13.95
C GLY A 339 -2.40 -30.72 12.44
N HIS A 340 -2.88 -29.77 11.66
CA HIS A 340 -2.74 -29.82 10.21
C HIS A 340 -1.30 -29.48 9.81
N ARG A 341 -0.47 -30.52 9.67
CA ARG A 341 0.91 -30.40 9.18
C ARG A 341 0.90 -30.26 7.66
N LEU A 342 1.86 -29.48 7.12
CA LEU A 342 2.18 -29.57 5.71
C LEU A 342 2.55 -31.02 5.39
N PRO A 343 2.14 -31.56 4.23
CA PRO A 343 2.57 -32.89 3.83
C PRO A 343 4.10 -32.97 3.83
N ASP A 344 4.66 -34.00 4.47
CA ASP A 344 6.11 -34.21 4.60
C ASP A 344 6.81 -34.21 3.24
N THR A 345 6.10 -34.60 2.19
CA THR A 345 6.55 -34.58 0.79
C THR A 345 6.92 -33.20 0.26
N PHE A 346 6.32 -32.12 0.75
CA PHE A 346 6.66 -30.77 0.30
C PHE A 346 7.94 -30.26 0.97
N ASN A 347 8.08 -30.52 2.27
CA ASN A 347 9.26 -30.12 3.02
C ASN A 347 10.53 -30.83 2.55
N SER A 348 10.43 -32.15 2.25
CA SER A 348 11.55 -32.94 1.81
C SER A 348 11.99 -32.62 0.37
N ALA A 349 11.06 -32.31 -0.53
CA ALA A 349 11.37 -32.03 -1.93
C ALA A 349 12.08 -30.68 -2.15
N TRP A 350 11.84 -29.68 -1.27
CA TRP A 350 12.35 -28.34 -1.44
C TRP A 350 13.39 -27.94 -0.38
N GLY A 351 13.73 -28.86 0.55
CA GLY A 351 14.74 -28.61 1.59
C GLY A 351 14.33 -27.49 2.56
N TYR A 352 13.04 -27.15 2.64
CA TYR A 352 12.58 -26.20 3.65
C TYR A 352 12.77 -26.81 5.04
N PRO A 353 13.34 -26.06 5.98
CA PRO A 353 13.38 -26.51 7.36
C PRO A 353 11.94 -26.76 7.82
N GLU A 354 11.71 -27.88 8.54
CA GLU A 354 10.42 -28.15 9.16
C GLU A 354 10.04 -26.92 10.00
N LEU A 355 9.12 -26.13 9.46
CA LEU A 355 8.52 -25.04 10.23
C LEU A 355 7.66 -25.73 11.29
N GLY A 356 8.21 -25.88 12.48
CA GLY A 356 7.48 -26.41 13.61
C GLY A 356 6.17 -25.66 13.86
N PRO A 357 5.28 -26.16 14.74
CA PRO A 357 4.04 -25.47 15.03
C PRO A 357 4.33 -24.03 15.45
N PRO A 358 3.46 -23.07 15.07
CA PRO A 358 3.65 -21.69 15.47
C PRO A 358 3.74 -21.59 17.01
N PRO A 359 4.55 -20.71 17.56
CA PRO A 359 4.72 -20.58 18.99
C PRO A 359 3.39 -20.26 19.69
N ARG A 360 3.17 -20.80 20.88
CA ARG A 360 1.91 -20.60 21.64
C ARG A 360 1.52 -19.13 21.78
N GLY A 361 2.49 -18.23 21.85
CA GLY A 361 2.30 -16.77 21.88
C GLY A 361 1.61 -16.22 20.63
N PHE A 362 1.57 -16.95 19.52
CA PHE A 362 0.93 -16.51 18.29
C PHE A 362 -0.60 -16.30 18.47
N LEU A 363 -1.25 -16.98 19.41
CA LEU A 363 -2.65 -16.73 19.74
C LEU A 363 -2.90 -15.29 20.21
N LEU A 364 -1.89 -14.63 20.81
CA LEU A 364 -2.00 -13.23 21.22
C LEU A 364 -2.11 -12.28 20.02
N PHE A 365 -1.71 -12.73 18.83
CA PHE A 365 -1.85 -11.94 17.61
C PHE A 365 -3.31 -11.67 17.24
N LEU A 366 -4.28 -12.48 17.73
CA LEU A 366 -5.71 -12.17 17.58
C LEU A 366 -6.11 -10.83 18.22
N LEU A 367 -5.34 -10.36 19.20
CA LEU A 367 -5.57 -9.04 19.82
C LEU A 367 -5.27 -7.89 18.86
N ILE A 368 -4.39 -8.10 17.86
CA ILE A 368 -3.99 -7.07 16.90
C ILE A 368 -5.20 -6.57 16.09
N PRO A 369 -5.92 -7.43 15.31
CA PRO A 369 -7.11 -6.98 14.61
C PRO A 369 -8.20 -6.50 15.57
N ALA A 370 -8.43 -7.18 16.71
CA ALA A 370 -9.43 -6.78 17.68
C ALA A 370 -9.22 -5.34 18.18
N ILE A 371 -8.02 -5.01 18.64
CA ILE A 371 -7.69 -3.66 19.12
C ILE A 371 -7.80 -2.65 17.98
N SER A 372 -7.28 -2.99 16.80
CA SER A 372 -7.22 -2.08 15.65
C SER A 372 -8.61 -1.67 15.19
N VAL A 373 -9.51 -2.65 14.99
CA VAL A 373 -10.85 -2.38 14.46
C VAL A 373 -11.75 -1.70 15.50
N LEU A 374 -11.64 -2.06 16.77
CA LEU A 374 -12.37 -1.40 17.84
C LEU A 374 -11.94 0.06 17.98
N ALA A 375 -10.64 0.32 18.08
CA ALA A 375 -10.10 1.68 18.21
C ALA A 375 -10.45 2.53 16.99
N GLY A 376 -10.27 2.02 15.78
CA GLY A 376 -10.60 2.72 14.55
C GLY A 376 -12.09 3.00 14.42
N GLY A 377 -12.97 2.09 14.85
CA GLY A 377 -14.40 2.28 14.90
C GLY A 377 -14.83 3.41 15.86
N VAL A 378 -14.22 3.45 17.06
CA VAL A 378 -14.43 4.56 18.02
C VAL A 378 -14.00 5.90 17.41
N LEU A 379 -12.85 5.94 16.73
CA LEU A 379 -12.33 7.15 16.09
C LEU A 379 -13.20 7.56 14.91
N ALA A 380 -13.67 6.60 14.11
CA ALA A 380 -14.59 6.86 12.99
C ALA A 380 -15.88 7.56 13.46
N ALA A 381 -16.47 7.06 14.55
CA ALA A 381 -17.67 7.67 15.14
C ALA A 381 -17.40 9.10 15.65
N ARG A 382 -16.26 9.33 16.28
CA ARG A 382 -15.87 10.67 16.78
C ARG A 382 -15.65 11.66 15.64
N TRP A 383 -14.90 11.28 14.61
CA TRP A 383 -14.62 12.16 13.46
C TRP A 383 -15.82 12.32 12.53
N GLY A 384 -16.74 11.35 12.53
CA GLY A 384 -18.03 11.43 11.83
C GLY A 384 -19.07 12.28 12.56
N GLU A 385 -18.75 12.80 13.76
CA GLU A 385 -19.66 13.63 14.59
C GLU A 385 -21.04 12.98 14.77
N VAL A 386 -21.07 11.67 14.99
CA VAL A 386 -22.30 10.89 15.07
C VAL A 386 -23.19 11.32 16.24
N ARG A 387 -24.51 11.22 16.07
CA ARG A 387 -25.50 11.69 17.05
C ARG A 387 -26.03 10.59 17.98
N GLY A 388 -25.65 9.33 17.74
CA GLY A 388 -26.14 8.20 18.52
C GLY A 388 -25.40 6.90 18.25
N ARG A 389 -25.78 5.85 19.00
CA ARG A 389 -25.15 4.53 18.96
C ARG A 389 -25.25 3.87 17.59
N LEU A 390 -26.47 3.82 17.01
CA LEU A 390 -26.69 3.17 15.70
C LEU A 390 -25.94 3.89 14.57
N GLU A 391 -25.95 5.21 14.59
CA GLU A 391 -25.17 5.99 13.63
C GLU A 391 -23.68 5.75 13.81
N GLY A 392 -23.19 5.65 15.06
CA GLY A 392 -21.82 5.28 15.37
C GLY A 392 -21.47 3.90 14.83
N ALA A 393 -22.34 2.91 15.03
CA ALA A 393 -22.15 1.57 14.50
C ALA A 393 -22.07 1.56 12.97
N LEU A 394 -22.96 2.30 12.28
CA LEU A 394 -22.94 2.41 10.83
C LEU A 394 -21.62 3.02 10.31
N VAL A 395 -21.18 4.14 10.89
CA VAL A 395 -19.93 4.81 10.50
C VAL A 395 -18.73 3.92 10.81
N GLY A 396 -18.76 3.18 11.91
CA GLY A 396 -17.74 2.19 12.26
C GLY A 396 -17.70 1.02 11.27
N ALA A 397 -18.85 0.49 10.84
CA ALA A 397 -18.92 -0.55 9.81
C ALA A 397 -18.40 -0.05 8.45
N MET A 398 -18.76 1.17 8.05
CA MET A 398 -18.21 1.81 6.85
C MET A 398 -16.68 1.96 6.93
N ALA A 399 -16.13 2.30 8.11
CA ALA A 399 -14.70 2.36 8.33
C ALA A 399 -14.06 0.97 8.15
N GLY A 400 -14.74 -0.09 8.60
CA GLY A 400 -14.31 -1.47 8.38
C GLY A 400 -14.27 -1.85 6.91
N THR A 401 -15.22 -1.39 6.10
CA THR A 401 -15.19 -1.59 4.64
C THR A 401 -13.99 -0.88 4.00
N VAL A 402 -13.71 0.35 4.41
CA VAL A 402 -12.52 1.09 3.94
C VAL A 402 -11.23 0.36 4.34
N PHE A 403 -11.16 -0.14 5.57
CA PHE A 403 -10.04 -0.97 6.04
C PHE A 403 -9.85 -2.20 5.16
N ALA A 404 -10.91 -2.96 4.86
CA ALA A 404 -10.84 -4.15 4.03
C ALA A 404 -10.31 -3.86 2.61
N VAL A 405 -10.82 -2.82 1.97
CA VAL A 405 -10.37 -2.39 0.63
C VAL A 405 -8.90 -1.95 0.67
N ALA A 406 -8.51 -1.14 1.65
CA ALA A 406 -7.14 -0.66 1.80
C ALA A 406 -6.16 -1.81 2.11
N LEU A 407 -6.55 -2.76 2.97
CA LEU A 407 -5.77 -3.95 3.26
C LEU A 407 -5.60 -4.81 2.01
N THR A 408 -6.67 -5.07 1.25
CA THR A 408 -6.60 -5.85 0.00
C THR A 408 -5.62 -5.20 -1.00
N ALA A 409 -5.71 -3.89 -1.19
CA ALA A 409 -4.78 -3.17 -2.06
C ALA A 409 -3.32 -3.30 -1.59
N LEU A 410 -3.09 -3.21 -0.27
CA LEU A 410 -1.77 -3.40 0.32
C LEU A 410 -1.24 -4.82 0.12
N LEU A 411 -2.09 -5.85 0.27
CA LEU A 411 -1.71 -7.24 0.07
C LEU A 411 -1.38 -7.55 -1.40
N ILE A 412 -2.11 -6.96 -2.36
CA ILE A 412 -1.76 -7.07 -3.79
C ILE A 412 -0.35 -6.55 -4.03
N LEU A 413 0.01 -5.41 -3.44
CA LEU A 413 1.35 -4.85 -3.55
C LEU A 413 2.41 -5.69 -2.82
N ALA A 414 2.08 -6.23 -1.64
CA ALA A 414 3.00 -7.01 -0.83
C ALA A 414 3.22 -8.45 -1.32
N LEU A 415 2.38 -8.94 -2.24
CA LEU A 415 2.45 -10.30 -2.76
C LEU A 415 3.70 -10.48 -3.62
N VAL A 416 4.47 -11.53 -3.36
CA VAL A 416 5.54 -11.99 -4.24
C VAL A 416 4.95 -12.94 -5.27
N THR A 417 5.18 -12.67 -6.54
CA THR A 417 4.73 -13.53 -7.64
C THR A 417 5.88 -13.89 -8.55
N ALA A 418 5.90 -15.13 -9.02
CA ALA A 418 6.83 -15.58 -10.04
C ALA A 418 6.06 -16.31 -11.13
N ARG A 419 6.33 -16.00 -12.39
CA ARG A 419 5.79 -16.71 -13.55
C ARG A 419 6.93 -17.35 -14.28
N PHE A 420 6.82 -18.64 -14.51
CA PHE A 420 7.81 -19.41 -15.25
C PHE A 420 7.28 -19.75 -16.63
N HIS A 421 8.10 -19.60 -17.65
CA HIS A 421 7.82 -19.96 -19.03
C HIS A 421 8.84 -20.99 -19.50
N GLY A 422 8.45 -21.85 -20.43
CA GLY A 422 9.33 -22.90 -20.95
C GLY A 422 9.25 -24.21 -20.16
N PRO A 423 10.25 -25.09 -20.22
CA PRO A 423 10.21 -26.42 -19.62
C PRO A 423 9.96 -26.45 -18.12
N LEU A 424 10.41 -25.45 -17.37
CA LEU A 424 10.09 -25.31 -15.94
C LEU A 424 8.60 -25.10 -15.66
N SER A 425 7.83 -24.63 -16.65
CA SER A 425 6.38 -24.49 -16.48
C SER A 425 5.65 -25.80 -16.26
N TYR A 426 6.18 -26.92 -16.74
CA TYR A 426 5.64 -28.27 -16.50
C TYR A 426 5.86 -28.75 -15.06
N VAL A 427 6.95 -28.28 -14.43
CA VAL A 427 7.32 -28.70 -13.07
C VAL A 427 6.75 -27.73 -12.03
N ALA A 428 6.81 -26.43 -12.30
CA ALA A 428 6.43 -25.37 -11.35
C ALA A 428 5.10 -24.67 -11.73
N THR A 429 4.34 -25.24 -12.67
CA THR A 429 2.97 -24.80 -13.03
C THR A 429 2.84 -23.33 -13.45
N GLY A 430 3.82 -22.78 -14.16
CA GLY A 430 3.74 -21.48 -14.81
C GLY A 430 3.52 -20.26 -13.91
N TYR A 431 2.94 -20.41 -12.72
CA TYR A 431 2.67 -19.30 -11.80
C TYR A 431 2.86 -19.75 -10.35
N PHE A 432 3.70 -19.02 -9.64
CA PHE A 432 4.00 -19.21 -8.22
C PHE A 432 3.71 -17.94 -7.45
N ARG A 433 3.16 -18.06 -6.24
CA ARG A 433 2.93 -16.95 -5.33
C ARG A 433 3.45 -17.28 -3.94
N TYR A 434 3.93 -16.25 -3.24
CA TYR A 434 4.36 -16.33 -1.86
C TYR A 434 3.84 -15.12 -1.08
N GLY A 435 3.10 -15.37 -0.02
CA GLY A 435 2.52 -14.34 0.84
C GLY A 435 1.04 -14.54 1.13
N PRO A 436 0.38 -13.57 1.72
CA PRO A 436 -1.05 -13.65 2.00
C PRO A 436 -1.88 -13.58 0.71
N TYR A 437 -2.88 -14.43 0.61
CA TYR A 437 -3.81 -14.39 -0.52
C TYR A 437 -4.67 -13.11 -0.47
N PRO A 438 -4.60 -12.22 -1.48
CA PRO A 438 -5.26 -10.92 -1.42
C PRO A 438 -6.77 -10.96 -1.12
N PRO A 439 -7.58 -11.92 -1.60
CA PRO A 439 -8.98 -12.05 -1.20
C PRO A 439 -9.21 -12.14 0.30
N TYR A 440 -8.28 -12.71 1.09
CA TYR A 440 -8.37 -12.67 2.55
C TYR A 440 -8.39 -11.25 3.12
N GLY A 441 -7.71 -10.32 2.44
CA GLY A 441 -7.77 -8.90 2.82
C GLY A 441 -9.18 -8.34 2.76
N LEU A 442 -9.95 -8.74 1.74
CA LEU A 442 -11.34 -8.33 1.60
C LEU A 442 -12.26 -9.11 2.56
N GLU A 443 -12.20 -10.43 2.53
CA GLU A 443 -13.08 -11.31 3.30
C GLU A 443 -12.91 -11.11 4.81
N LEU A 444 -11.70 -11.34 5.31
CA LEU A 444 -11.40 -11.18 6.74
C LEU A 444 -11.43 -9.70 7.15
N GLY A 445 -10.97 -8.81 6.26
CA GLY A 445 -11.04 -7.37 6.48
C GLY A 445 -12.48 -6.88 6.63
N LEU A 446 -13.44 -7.41 5.87
CA LEU A 446 -14.86 -7.11 6.04
C LEU A 446 -15.41 -7.70 7.34
N VAL A 447 -15.11 -8.96 7.64
CA VAL A 447 -15.60 -9.61 8.87
C VAL A 447 -15.08 -8.86 10.11
N TRP A 448 -13.77 -8.73 10.26
CA TRP A 448 -13.17 -8.03 11.38
C TRP A 448 -13.50 -6.54 11.39
N GLY A 449 -13.34 -5.90 10.22
CA GLY A 449 -13.50 -4.46 10.08
C GLY A 449 -14.94 -4.01 10.26
N ALA A 450 -15.89 -4.63 9.55
CA ALA A 450 -17.29 -4.22 9.64
C ALA A 450 -17.89 -4.54 11.01
N VAL A 451 -17.68 -5.77 11.53
CA VAL A 451 -18.22 -6.17 12.83
C VAL A 451 -17.49 -5.44 13.97
N GLY A 452 -16.16 -5.54 14.02
CA GLY A 452 -15.37 -4.87 15.07
C GLY A 452 -15.47 -3.35 15.00
N GLY A 453 -15.48 -2.79 13.79
CA GLY A 453 -15.69 -1.37 13.55
C GLY A 453 -17.08 -0.89 13.99
N ALA A 454 -18.14 -1.67 13.72
CA ALA A 454 -19.49 -1.38 14.21
C ALA A 454 -19.54 -1.35 15.73
N ILE A 455 -18.96 -2.35 16.40
CA ILE A 455 -18.88 -2.40 17.87
C ILE A 455 -18.10 -1.19 18.41
N GLY A 456 -16.94 -0.88 17.86
CA GLY A 456 -16.16 0.29 18.22
C GLY A 456 -16.92 1.59 17.98
N GLY A 457 -17.59 1.72 16.84
CA GLY A 457 -18.43 2.88 16.50
C GLY A 457 -19.61 3.06 17.44
N LEU A 458 -20.25 1.98 17.85
CA LEU A 458 -21.31 1.96 18.86
C LEU A 458 -20.82 2.52 20.20
N LEU A 459 -19.64 2.10 20.64
CA LEU A 459 -18.97 2.60 21.87
C LEU A 459 -18.60 4.09 21.73
N GLY A 460 -18.11 4.52 20.56
CA GLY A 460 -17.81 5.91 20.25
C GLY A 460 -19.05 6.81 20.31
N GLY A 461 -20.19 6.34 19.81
CA GLY A 461 -21.47 7.05 19.81
C GLY A 461 -22.07 7.29 21.21
N ILE A 462 -21.75 6.47 22.20
CA ILE A 462 -22.16 6.65 23.60
C ILE A 462 -21.51 7.90 24.21
N ARG A 463 -20.20 8.07 23.97
CA ARG A 463 -19.40 9.14 24.58
C ARG A 463 -19.81 10.54 24.05
N THR A 464 -20.16 10.66 22.77
CA THR A 464 -20.59 11.94 22.18
C THR A 464 -21.90 12.45 22.81
N ARG A 465 -22.79 11.57 23.23
CA ARG A 465 -24.05 11.94 23.90
C ARG A 465 -23.80 12.50 25.30
N ARG A 466 -22.91 11.92 26.08
CA ARG A 466 -22.56 12.40 27.44
C ARG A 466 -21.94 13.80 27.43
N SER A 467 -21.01 14.07 26.51
CA SER A 467 -20.34 15.37 26.40
C SER A 467 -21.32 16.51 26.10
N ARG A 468 -22.35 16.26 25.25
CA ARG A 468 -23.37 17.25 24.93
C ARG A 468 -24.38 17.51 26.06
N SER A 469 -24.70 16.52 26.88
CA SER A 469 -25.58 16.70 28.05
C SER A 469 -24.95 17.56 29.13
N VAL A 470 -23.66 17.43 29.36
CA VAL A 470 -22.90 18.26 30.31
C VAL A 470 -22.81 19.72 29.83
N HIS A 471 -22.61 19.97 28.54
CA HIS A 471 -22.58 21.36 28.02
C HIS A 471 -23.92 22.08 28.07
N ARG A 472 -25.05 21.37 27.90
CA ARG A 472 -26.38 21.94 28.06
C ARG A 472 -26.78 22.24 29.53
N ALA A 473 -26.20 21.47 30.46
CA ALA A 473 -26.46 21.68 31.89
C ALA A 473 -25.66 22.86 32.50
N VAL A 474 -24.62 23.35 31.80
CA VAL A 474 -23.72 24.41 32.28
C VAL A 474 -24.06 25.79 31.70
N MET A 475 -24.97 25.90 30.71
CA MET A 475 -25.45 27.21 30.25
C MET A 475 -26.76 27.53 30.95
N PRO A 476 -26.77 28.41 31.96
CA PRO A 476 -28.03 28.95 32.49
C PRO A 476 -28.67 29.82 31.41
N SER A 477 -29.99 29.65 31.26
CA SER A 477 -30.88 30.43 30.39
C SER A 477 -30.92 31.91 30.77
#